data_b64e42af80b6384046542a35fd8dc982
#
_entry.id   b64e42af80b6384046542a35fd8dc982
#
_cell.length_a   1.000
_cell.length_b   1.000
_cell.length_c   1.000
_cell.angle_alpha   90.00
_cell.angle_beta   90.00
_cell.angle_gamma   90.00
#
_symmetry.space_group_name_H-M   'P 1'
#
loop_
_entity.id
_entity.type
_entity.pdbx_description
1 polymer ?
#
loop_
_entity_poly.entity_id
_entity_poly.type
_entity_poly.pdbx_seq_one_letter_code
_entity_poly.pdbx_strand_id
1 'polypeptide(L)'
;MDIRWIPLVGKTGYILAAGALIPTYILNDREIVLVDSGLHYDPGLVSFIRAVDVSVYAVLQTHLHEDHVANNRILISRFGTRIIAHRNEVEAVHSRQKMRASWSEIRPETKDKYLRTYSYGIESIENGQEEIVLRDSAFKIVPLYGHSEGHLGFVTPDGVLCTGDAILSPALVQHSKMPYFEDIGQSIDSMKKLLQTDYPYYALAHMEVLEKRDMPGLVKKNLALLERIHVDILELINDPVTLDELVVSVMYGLGIRFRDETRNGYLRNTISQRVRYLVETGRLCKIKSDGEIRYGR
;
A
#
# COMPACT_ATOMS: atom_id res chain seq x y z
N MET A 1 19.89 12.33 3.63
CA MET A 1 19.02 13.32 2.92
C MET A 1 18.63 14.35 3.95
N ASP A 2 18.72 15.64 3.62
CA ASP A 2 18.33 16.67 4.59
C ASP A 2 16.81 16.67 4.76
N ILE A 3 16.36 16.53 6.00
CA ILE A 3 14.93 16.53 6.33
C ILE A 3 14.42 17.96 6.20
N ARG A 4 13.31 18.15 5.47
CA ARG A 4 12.73 19.46 5.25
C ARG A 4 11.23 19.40 4.98
N TRP A 5 10.55 20.50 5.31
CA TRP A 5 9.19 20.78 4.89
C TRP A 5 9.16 21.32 3.46
N ILE A 6 8.24 20.79 2.66
CA ILE A 6 7.98 21.22 1.28
C ILE A 6 6.50 21.59 1.19
N PRO A 7 6.13 22.88 1.08
CA PRO A 7 4.72 23.27 0.92
C PRO A 7 4.19 22.85 -0.46
N LEU A 8 2.91 22.50 -0.53
CA LEU A 8 2.21 22.20 -1.78
C LEU A 8 1.06 23.18 -2.02
N VAL A 9 0.03 23.14 -1.20
CA VAL A 9 -1.16 23.99 -1.31
C VAL A 9 -1.77 24.22 0.08
N GLY A 10 -2.15 25.46 0.39
CA GLY A 10 -2.75 25.81 1.67
C GLY A 10 -1.90 25.37 2.86
N LYS A 11 -2.47 24.54 3.71
CA LYS A 11 -1.83 23.91 4.87
C LYS A 11 -1.25 22.52 4.57
N THR A 12 -1.38 22.04 3.35
CA THR A 12 -0.89 20.73 2.91
C THR A 12 0.50 20.86 2.28
N GLY A 13 1.39 19.95 2.63
CA GLY A 13 2.72 19.81 2.06
C GLY A 13 3.31 18.44 2.40
N TYR A 14 4.63 18.37 2.45
CA TYR A 14 5.35 17.12 2.73
C TYR A 14 6.51 17.36 3.69
N ILE A 15 6.80 16.33 4.48
CA ILE A 15 8.10 16.20 5.11
C ILE A 15 8.91 15.21 4.30
N LEU A 16 10.03 15.65 3.73
CA LEU A 16 11.00 14.75 3.11
C LEU A 16 11.84 14.11 4.22
N ALA A 17 11.55 12.88 4.56
CA ALA A 17 12.23 12.12 5.62
C ALA A 17 11.99 10.62 5.44
N ALA A 18 12.74 9.80 6.15
CA ALA A 18 12.51 8.35 6.22
C ALA A 18 12.41 7.68 4.84
N GLY A 19 13.13 8.20 3.83
CA GLY A 19 13.13 7.69 2.45
C GLY A 19 11.88 8.04 1.64
N ALA A 20 10.97 8.89 2.15
CA ALA A 20 9.71 9.23 1.51
C ALA A 20 9.42 10.74 1.53
N LEU A 21 8.48 11.16 0.69
CA LEU A 21 7.69 12.38 0.90
C LEU A 21 6.47 12.00 1.75
N ILE A 22 6.48 12.35 3.04
CA ILE A 22 5.39 12.06 3.96
C ILE A 22 4.37 13.19 3.84
N PRO A 23 3.17 12.93 3.28
CA PRO A 23 2.13 13.93 3.18
C PRO A 23 1.75 14.42 4.57
N THR A 24 1.68 15.73 4.71
CA THR A 24 1.53 16.39 6.01
C THR A 24 0.54 17.53 5.88
N TYR A 25 -0.37 17.64 6.85
CA TYR A 25 -1.31 18.75 6.97
C TYR A 25 -1.09 19.51 8.28
N ILE A 26 -1.00 20.83 8.22
CA ILE A 26 -0.87 21.71 9.40
C ILE A 26 -2.25 21.93 9.99
N LEU A 27 -2.54 21.33 11.17
CA LEU A 27 -3.81 21.56 11.88
C LEU A 27 -3.85 22.99 12.45
N ASN A 28 -2.82 23.35 13.17
CA ASN A 28 -2.64 24.65 13.81
C ASN A 28 -1.13 24.93 14.02
N ASP A 29 -0.79 26.00 14.70
CA ASP A 29 0.61 26.43 14.93
C ASP A 29 1.46 25.41 15.69
N ARG A 30 0.86 24.39 16.32
CA ARG A 30 1.58 23.42 17.17
C ARG A 30 1.31 21.94 16.79
N GLU A 31 0.40 21.67 15.88
CA GLU A 31 -0.03 20.32 15.59
C GLU A 31 -0.10 20.05 14.09
N ILE A 32 0.40 18.90 13.70
CA ILE A 32 0.32 18.40 12.31
C ILE A 32 -0.32 17.01 12.27
N VAL A 33 -0.87 16.67 11.11
CA VAL A 33 -1.30 15.30 10.75
C VAL A 33 -0.39 14.79 9.66
N LEU A 34 0.05 13.55 9.78
CA LEU A 34 0.76 12.84 8.71
C LEU A 34 -0.17 11.85 8.03
N VAL A 35 0.04 11.58 6.75
CA VAL A 35 -0.51 10.41 6.06
C VAL A 35 0.64 9.44 5.84
N ASP A 36 0.55 8.28 6.49
CA ASP A 36 1.64 7.31 6.68
C ASP A 36 2.85 7.91 7.44
N SER A 37 3.86 7.10 7.73
CA SER A 37 5.00 7.56 8.55
C SER A 37 6.38 7.27 7.96
N GLY A 38 6.45 6.95 6.67
CA GLY A 38 7.69 6.79 5.91
C GLY A 38 8.17 5.34 5.77
N LEU A 39 9.11 5.12 4.83
CA LEU A 39 9.57 3.80 4.37
C LEU A 39 10.45 3.05 5.37
N HIS A 40 11.18 3.78 6.22
CA HIS A 40 12.07 3.18 7.20
C HIS A 40 12.14 4.03 8.46
N TYR A 41 12.58 3.41 9.55
CA TYR A 41 12.81 4.11 10.81
C TYR A 41 13.83 5.24 10.64
N ASP A 42 13.45 6.46 11.04
CA ASP A 42 14.29 7.65 10.95
C ASP A 42 14.10 8.55 12.19
N PRO A 43 15.02 8.50 13.16
CA PRO A 43 14.96 9.35 14.35
C PRO A 43 15.14 10.83 14.01
N GLY A 44 15.68 11.17 12.85
CA GLY A 44 15.80 12.52 12.34
C GLY A 44 14.44 13.18 12.11
N LEU A 45 13.42 12.40 11.71
CA LEU A 45 12.04 12.89 11.57
C LEU A 45 11.55 13.53 12.87
N VAL A 46 11.73 12.86 14.01
CA VAL A 46 11.34 13.40 15.33
C VAL A 46 12.16 14.64 15.69
N SER A 47 13.46 14.62 15.40
CA SER A 47 14.34 15.76 15.67
C SER A 47 13.92 17.00 14.87
N PHE A 48 13.57 16.82 13.60
CA PHE A 48 13.06 17.88 12.74
C PHE A 48 11.74 18.43 13.25
N ILE A 49 10.75 17.59 13.56
CA ILE A 49 9.42 18.00 14.05
C ILE A 49 9.57 18.82 15.34
N ARG A 50 10.45 18.42 16.27
CA ARG A 50 10.75 19.17 17.48
C ARG A 50 11.44 20.51 17.22
N ALA A 51 12.34 20.55 16.25
CA ALA A 51 13.08 21.77 15.93
C ALA A 51 12.18 22.88 15.38
N VAL A 52 11.05 22.53 14.77
CA VAL A 52 10.03 23.47 14.29
C VAL A 52 8.88 23.70 15.31
N ASP A 53 9.04 23.21 16.54
CA ASP A 53 8.13 23.40 17.69
C ASP A 53 6.69 22.93 17.45
N VAL A 54 6.54 21.82 16.70
CA VAL A 54 5.24 21.17 16.47
C VAL A 54 5.23 19.74 17.01
N SER A 55 4.03 19.17 17.13
CA SER A 55 3.82 17.77 17.47
C SER A 55 2.96 17.07 16.41
N VAL A 56 3.12 15.75 16.27
CA VAL A 56 2.26 14.93 15.42
C VAL A 56 1.02 14.53 16.20
N TYR A 57 -0.11 15.15 15.90
CA TYR A 57 -1.39 14.86 16.53
C TYR A 57 -1.91 13.47 16.15
N ALA A 58 -1.87 13.16 14.85
CA ALA A 58 -2.30 11.87 14.34
C ALA A 58 -1.50 11.45 13.10
N VAL A 59 -1.43 10.14 12.85
CA VAL A 59 -1.07 9.54 11.57
C VAL A 59 -2.30 8.85 11.02
N LEU A 60 -2.73 9.26 9.83
CA LEU A 60 -3.74 8.56 9.03
C LEU A 60 -3.01 7.52 8.18
N GLN A 61 -3.25 6.25 8.45
CA GLN A 61 -2.60 5.15 7.74
C GLN A 61 -3.41 4.76 6.51
N THR A 62 -2.81 4.85 5.33
CA THR A 62 -3.45 4.35 4.11
C THR A 62 -3.66 2.85 4.21
N HIS A 63 -2.69 2.15 4.76
CA HIS A 63 -2.70 0.74 5.12
C HIS A 63 -1.57 0.43 6.11
N LEU A 64 -1.45 -0.81 6.57
CA LEU A 64 -0.51 -1.15 7.63
C LEU A 64 0.66 -2.03 7.15
N HIS A 65 1.21 -1.82 5.93
CA HIS A 65 2.49 -2.43 5.55
C HIS A 65 3.67 -1.77 6.25
N GLU A 66 4.78 -2.52 6.45
CA GLU A 66 5.93 -2.08 7.24
C GLU A 66 6.53 -0.75 6.75
N ASP A 67 6.52 -0.53 5.45
CA ASP A 67 7.05 0.66 4.78
C ASP A 67 6.12 1.90 4.84
N HIS A 68 4.98 1.77 5.50
CA HIS A 68 4.05 2.89 5.77
C HIS A 68 3.95 3.23 7.26
N VAL A 69 4.39 2.32 8.14
CA VAL A 69 4.25 2.45 9.61
C VAL A 69 5.58 2.59 10.34
N ALA A 70 6.68 2.74 9.62
CA ALA A 70 8.03 2.58 10.14
C ALA A 70 8.36 3.51 11.33
N ASN A 71 7.73 4.69 11.42
CA ASN A 71 7.96 5.64 12.49
C ASN A 71 6.81 5.75 13.51
N ASN A 72 5.73 4.97 13.39
CA ASN A 72 4.58 5.06 14.30
C ASN A 72 4.99 4.97 15.78
N ARG A 73 5.80 3.98 16.16
CA ARG A 73 6.22 3.78 17.54
C ARG A 73 7.00 4.95 18.13
N ILE A 74 7.90 5.54 17.34
CA ILE A 74 8.67 6.68 17.84
C ILE A 74 7.79 7.92 17.93
N LEU A 75 6.86 8.12 17.00
CA LEU A 75 5.89 9.22 17.02
C LEU A 75 4.97 9.12 18.25
N ILE A 76 4.41 7.92 18.51
CA ILE A 76 3.62 7.66 19.74
C ILE A 76 4.43 7.97 20.99
N SER A 77 5.65 7.42 21.08
CA SER A 77 6.51 7.58 22.25
C SER A 77 6.91 9.03 22.52
N ARG A 78 7.02 9.86 21.50
CA ARG A 78 7.55 11.23 21.58
C ARG A 78 6.49 12.32 21.63
N PHE A 79 5.33 12.07 21.05
CA PHE A 79 4.26 13.06 20.89
C PHE A 79 2.89 12.57 21.39
N GLY A 80 2.76 11.30 21.76
CA GLY A 80 1.46 10.72 22.07
C GLY A 80 0.56 10.58 20.84
N THR A 81 1.16 10.45 19.66
CA THR A 81 0.48 10.43 18.36
C THR A 81 -0.58 9.35 18.28
N ARG A 82 -1.77 9.70 17.81
CA ARG A 82 -2.85 8.78 17.49
C ARG A 82 -2.54 8.10 16.15
N ILE A 83 -2.66 6.77 16.09
CA ILE A 83 -2.55 6.01 14.83
C ILE A 83 -3.96 5.57 14.45
N ILE A 84 -4.36 5.87 13.22
CA ILE A 84 -5.73 5.69 12.74
C ILE A 84 -5.68 4.96 11.41
N ALA A 85 -6.36 3.80 11.31
CA ALA A 85 -6.35 2.95 10.13
C ALA A 85 -7.71 2.30 9.92
N HIS A 86 -7.95 1.74 8.73
CA HIS A 86 -9.16 0.97 8.47
C HIS A 86 -9.26 -0.25 9.38
N ARG A 87 -10.47 -0.57 9.83
CA ARG A 87 -10.75 -1.73 10.69
C ARG A 87 -10.13 -3.04 10.20
N ASN A 88 -10.22 -3.35 8.90
CA ASN A 88 -9.68 -4.58 8.34
C ASN A 88 -8.15 -4.64 8.48
N GLU A 89 -7.46 -3.51 8.33
CA GLU A 89 -6.01 -3.41 8.57
C GLU A 89 -5.68 -3.68 10.04
N VAL A 90 -6.44 -3.07 10.96
CA VAL A 90 -6.26 -3.27 12.41
C VAL A 90 -6.50 -4.72 12.81
N GLU A 91 -7.56 -5.33 12.29
CA GLU A 91 -7.85 -6.75 12.52
C GLU A 91 -6.78 -7.66 11.91
N ALA A 92 -6.27 -7.34 10.72
CA ALA A 92 -5.20 -8.11 10.07
C ALA A 92 -3.94 -8.14 10.92
N VAL A 93 -3.46 -7.00 11.43
CA VAL A 93 -2.24 -6.94 12.24
C VAL A 93 -2.40 -7.51 13.65
N HIS A 94 -3.61 -7.51 14.22
CA HIS A 94 -3.89 -8.08 15.54
C HIS A 94 -4.34 -9.55 15.50
N SER A 95 -4.75 -10.08 14.34
CA SER A 95 -5.21 -11.45 14.17
C SER A 95 -4.12 -12.35 13.62
N ARG A 96 -3.57 -13.25 14.47
CA ARG A 96 -2.63 -14.28 14.01
C ARG A 96 -3.21 -15.18 12.91
N GLN A 97 -4.52 -15.35 12.86
CA GLN A 97 -5.19 -16.21 11.89
C GLN A 97 -5.33 -15.53 10.52
N LYS A 98 -5.72 -14.25 10.47
CA LYS A 98 -5.74 -13.44 9.25
C LYS A 98 -4.33 -13.23 8.71
N MET A 99 -3.34 -12.94 9.56
CA MET A 99 -1.94 -12.87 9.16
C MET A 99 -1.42 -14.18 8.58
N ARG A 100 -1.85 -15.35 9.10
CA ARG A 100 -1.49 -16.65 8.52
C ARG A 100 -2.12 -16.88 7.15
N ALA A 101 -3.32 -16.38 6.89
CA ALA A 101 -3.99 -16.53 5.60
C ALA A 101 -3.35 -15.64 4.51
N SER A 102 -3.07 -14.37 4.82
CA SER A 102 -2.43 -13.44 3.87
C SER A 102 -0.91 -13.64 3.76
N TRP A 103 -0.26 -14.25 4.77
CA TRP A 103 1.18 -14.40 4.85
C TRP A 103 1.58 -15.87 5.09
N SER A 104 0.88 -16.82 4.47
CA SER A 104 1.03 -18.25 4.75
C SER A 104 2.45 -18.79 4.62
N GLU A 105 3.33 -18.09 3.91
CA GLU A 105 4.67 -18.54 3.57
C GLU A 105 5.80 -17.75 4.26
N ILE A 106 5.47 -16.82 5.16
CA ILE A 106 6.48 -16.08 5.91
C ILE A 106 6.88 -16.86 7.18
N ARG A 107 8.18 -16.87 7.48
CA ARG A 107 8.72 -17.57 8.66
C ARG A 107 8.08 -17.08 9.96
N PRO A 108 7.89 -17.97 10.95
CA PRO A 108 7.30 -17.62 12.24
C PRO A 108 8.00 -16.44 12.95
N GLU A 109 9.33 -16.36 12.88
CA GLU A 109 10.13 -15.30 13.51
C GLU A 109 9.83 -13.93 12.90
N THR A 110 9.64 -13.88 11.59
CA THR A 110 9.27 -12.64 10.86
C THR A 110 7.87 -12.21 11.27
N LYS A 111 6.92 -13.16 11.43
CA LYS A 111 5.57 -12.87 11.93
C LYS A 111 5.57 -12.36 13.37
N ASP A 112 6.39 -12.93 14.24
CA ASP A 112 6.50 -12.47 15.63
C ASP A 112 7.14 -11.09 15.74
N LYS A 113 8.10 -10.77 14.88
CA LYS A 113 8.66 -9.42 14.75
C LYS A 113 7.58 -8.44 14.30
N TYR A 114 6.80 -8.81 13.28
CA TYR A 114 5.71 -8.01 12.76
C TYR A 114 4.66 -7.72 13.84
N LEU A 115 4.18 -8.76 14.55
CA LEU A 115 3.22 -8.61 15.64
C LEU A 115 3.72 -7.67 16.75
N ARG A 116 5.02 -7.73 17.07
CA ARG A 116 5.63 -6.79 18.02
C ARG A 116 5.70 -5.37 17.49
N THR A 117 5.88 -5.20 16.17
CA THR A 117 5.90 -3.88 15.52
C THR A 117 4.58 -3.15 15.73
N TYR A 118 3.46 -3.86 15.73
CA TYR A 118 2.10 -3.29 15.88
C TYR A 118 1.52 -3.41 17.30
N SER A 119 2.36 -3.60 18.33
CA SER A 119 1.93 -3.73 19.74
C SER A 119 1.56 -2.37 20.37
N TYR A 120 0.80 -1.53 19.66
CA TYR A 120 0.27 -0.25 20.13
C TYR A 120 -1.20 -0.11 19.73
N GLY A 121 -1.90 0.81 20.40
CA GLY A 121 -3.30 1.09 20.07
C GLY A 121 -3.42 1.74 18.69
N ILE A 122 -4.32 1.20 17.86
CA ILE A 122 -4.68 1.76 16.55
C ILE A 122 -6.19 2.02 16.60
N GLU A 123 -6.60 3.24 16.31
CA GLU A 123 -8.00 3.62 16.20
C GLU A 123 -8.56 3.16 14.86
N SER A 124 -9.75 2.56 14.88
CA SER A 124 -10.37 2.01 13.67
C SER A 124 -11.25 3.02 12.96
N ILE A 125 -11.07 3.10 11.63
CA ILE A 125 -12.05 3.67 10.71
C ILE A 125 -13.00 2.54 10.32
N GLU A 126 -14.29 2.75 10.50
CA GLU A 126 -15.32 1.76 10.23
C GLU A 126 -15.69 1.74 8.73
N ASN A 127 -16.24 0.59 8.28
CA ASN A 127 -16.75 0.46 6.92
C ASN A 127 -17.82 1.50 6.63
N GLY A 128 -17.70 2.21 5.50
CA GLY A 128 -18.67 3.23 5.08
C GLY A 128 -18.47 4.59 5.76
N GLN A 129 -17.47 4.76 6.61
CA GLN A 129 -17.10 6.07 7.13
C GLN A 129 -16.51 6.92 6.00
N GLU A 130 -17.08 8.10 5.77
CA GLU A 130 -16.73 8.96 4.63
C GLU A 130 -15.70 10.04 4.98
N GLU A 131 -15.57 10.35 6.27
CA GLU A 131 -14.62 11.36 6.75
C GLU A 131 -14.13 11.08 8.17
N ILE A 132 -13.00 11.69 8.52
CA ILE A 132 -12.50 11.78 9.88
C ILE A 132 -12.21 13.24 10.21
N VAL A 133 -12.71 13.71 11.36
CA VAL A 133 -12.47 15.06 11.85
C VAL A 133 -11.39 15.04 12.92
N LEU A 134 -10.31 15.77 12.65
CA LEU A 134 -9.17 15.95 13.57
C LEU A 134 -9.07 17.42 13.92
N ARG A 135 -9.34 17.77 15.19
CA ARG A 135 -9.61 19.15 15.60
C ARG A 135 -10.78 19.70 14.76
N ASP A 136 -10.57 20.83 14.09
CA ASP A 136 -11.55 21.50 13.22
C ASP A 136 -11.34 21.19 11.73
N SER A 137 -10.58 20.14 11.41
CA SER A 137 -10.19 19.80 10.04
C SER A 137 -10.76 18.43 9.64
N ALA A 138 -11.57 18.41 8.57
CA ALA A 138 -12.18 17.20 8.03
C ALA A 138 -11.32 16.61 6.90
N PHE A 139 -10.95 15.36 7.04
CA PHE A 139 -10.25 14.57 6.01
C PHE A 139 -11.25 13.59 5.41
N LYS A 140 -11.51 13.72 4.10
CA LYS A 140 -12.39 12.75 3.42
C LYS A 140 -11.67 11.42 3.26
N ILE A 141 -12.43 10.34 3.35
CA ILE A 141 -11.95 8.97 3.19
C ILE A 141 -12.36 8.47 1.81
N VAL A 142 -11.41 7.95 1.06
CA VAL A 142 -11.63 7.35 -0.25
C VAL A 142 -11.24 5.88 -0.17
N PRO A 143 -12.19 4.93 -0.13
CA PRO A 143 -11.85 3.51 -0.21
C PRO A 143 -11.14 3.20 -1.52
N LEU A 144 -9.91 2.68 -1.42
CA LEU A 144 -9.04 2.29 -2.54
C LEU A 144 -8.53 0.86 -2.31
N TYR A 145 -9.46 -0.06 -2.06
CA TYR A 145 -9.15 -1.44 -1.72
C TYR A 145 -8.40 -2.18 -2.84
N GLY A 146 -7.70 -3.24 -2.48
CA GLY A 146 -7.05 -4.16 -3.42
C GLY A 146 -5.55 -4.31 -3.20
N HIS A 147 -4.80 -3.25 -2.89
CA HIS A 147 -3.41 -3.39 -2.45
C HIS A 147 -3.35 -4.12 -1.10
N SER A 148 -4.25 -3.78 -0.21
CA SER A 148 -4.63 -4.54 0.99
C SER A 148 -6.13 -4.47 1.20
N GLU A 149 -6.68 -5.31 2.12
CA GLU A 149 -8.12 -5.45 2.34
C GLU A 149 -8.78 -4.16 2.88
N GLY A 150 -8.02 -3.35 3.60
CA GLY A 150 -8.48 -2.11 4.22
C GLY A 150 -7.83 -0.85 3.67
N HIS A 151 -7.23 -0.90 2.48
CA HIS A 151 -6.49 0.23 1.93
C HIS A 151 -7.40 1.44 1.67
N LEU A 152 -7.00 2.60 2.22
CA LEU A 152 -7.72 3.87 2.09
C LEU A 152 -6.84 4.96 1.45
N GLY A 153 -7.46 5.85 0.70
CA GLY A 153 -6.92 7.17 0.42
C GLY A 153 -7.50 8.22 1.38
N PHE A 154 -6.74 9.28 1.64
CA PHE A 154 -7.20 10.40 2.46
C PHE A 154 -7.09 11.70 1.67
N VAL A 155 -8.16 12.50 1.69
CA VAL A 155 -8.14 13.84 1.10
C VAL A 155 -7.96 14.85 2.20
N THR A 156 -6.91 15.66 2.10
CA THR A 156 -6.68 16.76 3.03
C THR A 156 -7.77 17.85 2.85
N PRO A 157 -7.99 18.72 3.85
CA PRO A 157 -8.93 19.84 3.72
C PRO A 157 -8.63 20.78 2.52
N ASP A 158 -7.38 20.82 2.05
CA ASP A 158 -6.96 21.59 0.88
C ASP A 158 -7.17 20.84 -0.46
N GLY A 159 -7.76 19.63 -0.44
CA GLY A 159 -8.09 18.87 -1.64
C GLY A 159 -6.96 18.05 -2.22
N VAL A 160 -5.94 17.68 -1.45
CA VAL A 160 -4.89 16.75 -1.88
C VAL A 160 -5.31 15.32 -1.54
N LEU A 161 -5.44 14.44 -2.53
CA LEU A 161 -5.69 13.02 -2.31
C LEU A 161 -4.37 12.26 -2.13
N CYS A 162 -4.15 11.75 -0.92
CA CYS A 162 -3.07 10.81 -0.61
C CYS A 162 -3.54 9.40 -0.98
N THR A 163 -2.95 8.80 -2.02
CA THR A 163 -3.44 7.53 -2.60
C THR A 163 -2.85 6.29 -1.97
N GLY A 164 -1.80 6.41 -1.14
CA GLY A 164 -1.02 5.25 -0.72
C GLY A 164 -0.59 4.41 -1.91
N ASP A 165 -0.62 3.09 -1.75
CA ASP A 165 -0.21 2.09 -2.74
C ASP A 165 -1.34 1.61 -3.66
N ALA A 166 -2.47 2.34 -3.71
CA ALA A 166 -3.56 2.02 -4.63
C ALA A 166 -3.15 2.12 -6.11
N ILE A 167 -2.11 2.87 -6.41
CA ILE A 167 -1.55 3.06 -7.74
C ILE A 167 -0.03 3.20 -7.67
N LEU A 168 0.68 2.53 -8.56
CA LEU A 168 2.14 2.64 -8.64
C LEU A 168 2.55 3.96 -9.25
N SER A 169 3.60 4.57 -8.71
CA SER A 169 4.21 5.77 -9.26
C SER A 169 4.81 5.51 -10.66
N PRO A 170 5.03 6.54 -11.49
CA PRO A 170 5.68 6.40 -12.79
C PRO A 170 6.98 5.60 -12.76
N ALA A 171 7.83 5.83 -11.76
CA ALA A 171 9.07 5.10 -11.58
C ALA A 171 8.83 3.61 -11.28
N LEU A 172 7.86 3.30 -10.40
CA LEU A 172 7.52 1.92 -10.08
C LEU A 172 6.88 1.19 -11.25
N VAL A 173 6.01 1.83 -12.03
CA VAL A 173 5.43 1.24 -13.26
C VAL A 173 6.52 0.84 -14.25
N GLN A 174 7.56 1.66 -14.37
CA GLN A 174 8.66 1.40 -15.32
C GLN A 174 9.54 0.21 -14.88
N HIS A 175 9.74 0.01 -13.59
CA HIS A 175 10.71 -0.94 -13.06
C HIS A 175 10.11 -2.19 -12.42
N SER A 176 8.81 -2.17 -12.07
CA SER A 176 8.15 -3.32 -11.45
C SER A 176 7.91 -4.44 -12.44
N LYS A 177 8.42 -5.63 -12.11
CA LYS A 177 8.17 -6.86 -12.85
C LYS A 177 6.92 -7.59 -12.34
N MET A 178 6.69 -7.54 -11.04
CA MET A 178 5.59 -8.24 -10.36
C MET A 178 5.16 -7.42 -9.12
N PRO A 179 4.41 -6.33 -9.31
CA PRO A 179 3.93 -5.53 -8.18
C PRO A 179 2.92 -6.32 -7.35
N TYR A 180 2.97 -6.12 -6.04
CA TYR A 180 2.06 -6.75 -5.11
C TYR A 180 0.70 -6.05 -5.08
N PHE A 181 -0.36 -6.84 -5.13
CA PHE A 181 -1.73 -6.48 -4.80
C PHE A 181 -2.40 -7.71 -4.21
N GLU A 182 -3.11 -7.55 -3.11
CA GLU A 182 -3.82 -8.64 -2.44
C GLU A 182 -5.05 -9.09 -3.21
N ASP A 183 -5.75 -8.14 -3.83
CA ASP A 183 -6.88 -8.38 -4.72
C ASP A 183 -6.73 -7.56 -6.01
N ILE A 184 -6.47 -8.26 -7.11
CA ILE A 184 -6.23 -7.63 -8.42
C ILE A 184 -7.50 -6.95 -8.96
N GLY A 185 -8.66 -7.56 -8.78
CA GLY A 185 -9.94 -7.01 -9.25
C GLY A 185 -10.25 -5.69 -8.56
N GLN A 186 -10.20 -5.69 -7.23
CA GLN A 186 -10.41 -4.47 -6.45
C GLN A 186 -9.36 -3.39 -6.73
N SER A 187 -8.09 -3.78 -6.96
CA SER A 187 -7.04 -2.82 -7.32
C SER A 187 -7.33 -2.15 -8.67
N ILE A 188 -7.78 -2.91 -9.66
CA ILE A 188 -8.20 -2.37 -10.97
C ILE A 188 -9.38 -1.39 -10.78
N ASP A 189 -10.37 -1.74 -9.97
CA ASP A 189 -11.53 -0.88 -9.71
C ASP A 189 -11.12 0.39 -8.94
N SER A 190 -10.22 0.29 -7.97
CA SER A 190 -9.63 1.43 -7.26
C SER A 190 -8.87 2.36 -8.20
N MET A 191 -8.05 1.81 -9.11
CA MET A 191 -7.35 2.60 -10.14
C MET A 191 -8.35 3.31 -11.07
N LYS A 192 -9.41 2.63 -11.52
CA LYS A 192 -10.47 3.24 -12.34
C LYS A 192 -11.25 4.31 -11.58
N LYS A 193 -11.48 4.13 -10.28
CA LYS A 193 -12.11 5.12 -9.42
C LYS A 193 -11.31 6.43 -9.37
N LEU A 194 -9.98 6.37 -9.39
CA LEU A 194 -9.15 7.58 -9.45
C LEU A 194 -9.42 8.44 -10.68
N LEU A 195 -9.88 7.87 -11.81
CA LEU A 195 -10.29 8.63 -13.00
C LEU A 195 -11.58 9.47 -12.78
N GLN A 196 -12.37 9.12 -11.78
CA GLN A 196 -13.61 9.79 -11.44
C GLN A 196 -13.43 10.85 -10.35
N THR A 197 -12.21 10.95 -9.78
CA THR A 197 -11.88 11.94 -8.76
C THR A 197 -11.43 13.26 -9.40
N ASP A 198 -11.74 14.36 -8.71
CA ASP A 198 -11.45 15.72 -9.19
C ASP A 198 -10.68 16.52 -8.13
N TYR A 199 -9.46 16.05 -7.82
CA TYR A 199 -8.56 16.72 -6.90
C TYR A 199 -7.41 17.39 -7.65
N PRO A 200 -6.97 18.60 -7.23
CA PRO A 200 -5.88 19.31 -7.93
C PRO A 200 -4.55 18.56 -7.86
N TYR A 201 -4.32 17.84 -6.74
CA TYR A 201 -3.09 17.10 -6.49
C TYR A 201 -3.34 15.71 -5.93
N TYR A 202 -2.46 14.78 -6.29
CA TYR A 202 -2.42 13.41 -5.80
C TYR A 202 -1.05 13.12 -5.22
N ALA A 203 -1.00 12.85 -3.92
CA ALA A 203 0.22 12.40 -3.23
C ALA A 203 0.30 10.87 -3.34
N LEU A 204 1.22 10.39 -4.15
CA LEU A 204 1.48 8.95 -4.28
C LEU A 204 2.41 8.51 -3.15
N ALA A 205 2.33 7.24 -2.77
CA ALA A 205 3.37 6.67 -1.92
C ALA A 205 4.76 6.75 -2.62
N HIS A 206 5.81 6.68 -1.82
CA HIS A 206 7.18 6.52 -2.31
C HIS A 206 7.75 7.69 -3.14
N MET A 207 7.44 8.96 -2.79
CA MET A 207 8.17 10.15 -3.28
C MET A 207 7.60 10.88 -4.50
N GLU A 208 6.34 10.75 -4.84
CA GLU A 208 5.81 11.44 -6.01
C GLU A 208 4.51 12.18 -5.74
N VAL A 209 4.38 13.36 -6.35
CA VAL A 209 3.15 14.14 -6.37
C VAL A 209 2.78 14.42 -7.81
N LEU A 210 1.52 14.20 -8.13
CA LEU A 210 0.98 14.46 -9.46
C LEU A 210 -0.05 15.57 -9.42
N GLU A 211 -0.08 16.35 -10.48
CA GLU A 211 -1.22 17.20 -10.78
C GLU A 211 -2.36 16.36 -11.38
N LYS A 212 -3.59 16.84 -11.24
CA LYS A 212 -4.80 16.21 -11.79
C LYS A 212 -4.64 15.75 -13.26
N ARG A 213 -4.03 16.57 -14.10
CA ARG A 213 -3.86 16.29 -15.53
C ARG A 213 -3.04 15.04 -15.84
N ASP A 214 -2.18 14.61 -14.92
CA ASP A 214 -1.25 13.50 -15.13
C ASP A 214 -1.85 12.15 -14.66
N MET A 215 -2.87 12.18 -13.78
CA MET A 215 -3.49 10.99 -13.20
C MET A 215 -4.08 10.03 -14.26
N PRO A 216 -4.84 10.48 -15.29
CA PRO A 216 -5.37 9.57 -16.30
C PRO A 216 -4.28 8.80 -17.06
N GLY A 217 -3.17 9.48 -17.38
CA GLY A 217 -2.02 8.86 -18.03
C GLY A 217 -1.36 7.79 -17.14
N LEU A 218 -1.24 8.06 -15.84
CA LEU A 218 -0.67 7.11 -14.87
C LEU A 218 -1.59 5.90 -14.68
N VAL A 219 -2.89 6.09 -14.53
CA VAL A 219 -3.86 4.98 -14.41
C VAL A 219 -3.77 4.07 -15.63
N LYS A 220 -3.76 4.64 -16.85
CA LYS A 220 -3.62 3.85 -18.09
C LYS A 220 -2.34 3.02 -18.10
N LYS A 221 -1.20 3.57 -17.65
CA LYS A 221 0.08 2.85 -17.59
C LYS A 221 0.03 1.71 -16.55
N ASN A 222 -0.58 1.93 -15.38
CA ASN A 222 -0.75 0.91 -14.36
C ASN A 222 -1.61 -0.26 -14.87
N LEU A 223 -2.78 0.04 -15.45
CA LEU A 223 -3.65 -0.99 -16.02
C LEU A 223 -2.96 -1.78 -17.14
N ALA A 224 -2.22 -1.11 -18.00
CA ALA A 224 -1.44 -1.74 -19.06
C ALA A 224 -0.33 -2.65 -18.50
N LEU A 225 0.34 -2.25 -17.41
CA LEU A 225 1.32 -3.09 -16.72
C LEU A 225 0.67 -4.36 -16.17
N LEU A 226 -0.48 -4.25 -15.49
CA LEU A 226 -1.19 -5.40 -14.95
C LEU A 226 -1.60 -6.36 -16.07
N GLU A 227 -2.18 -5.85 -17.15
CA GLU A 227 -2.60 -6.67 -18.28
C GLU A 227 -1.42 -7.35 -18.97
N ARG A 228 -0.31 -6.66 -19.19
CA ARG A 228 0.91 -7.29 -19.74
C ARG A 228 1.36 -8.47 -18.88
N ILE A 229 1.43 -8.30 -17.56
CA ILE A 229 1.84 -9.37 -16.65
C ILE A 229 0.85 -10.55 -16.73
N HIS A 230 -0.44 -10.30 -16.86
CA HIS A 230 -1.43 -11.36 -17.02
C HIS A 230 -1.23 -12.12 -18.34
N VAL A 231 -0.94 -11.42 -19.43
CA VAL A 231 -0.62 -12.04 -20.73
C VAL A 231 0.66 -12.87 -20.59
N ASP A 232 1.72 -12.31 -20.02
CA ASP A 232 3.00 -13.02 -19.80
C ASP A 232 2.78 -14.32 -19.00
N ILE A 233 1.96 -14.30 -17.94
CA ILE A 233 1.62 -15.49 -17.16
C ILE A 233 0.86 -16.53 -18.01
N LEU A 234 -0.12 -16.09 -18.80
CA LEU A 234 -0.91 -16.98 -19.66
C LEU A 234 -0.05 -17.64 -20.75
N GLU A 235 0.90 -16.92 -21.32
CA GLU A 235 1.81 -17.44 -22.34
C GLU A 235 2.75 -18.53 -21.82
N LEU A 236 3.03 -18.55 -20.51
CA LEU A 236 3.84 -19.60 -19.88
C LEU A 236 3.08 -20.91 -19.62
N ILE A 237 1.75 -20.92 -19.81
CA ILE A 237 0.90 -22.09 -19.58
C ILE A 237 0.55 -22.74 -20.92
N ASN A 238 1.35 -23.69 -21.36
CA ASN A 238 1.07 -24.50 -22.57
C ASN A 238 0.23 -25.74 -22.24
N ASP A 239 0.56 -26.41 -21.13
CA ASP A 239 -0.13 -27.55 -20.55
C ASP A 239 -0.59 -27.19 -19.12
N PRO A 240 -1.57 -27.91 -18.54
CA PRO A 240 -2.01 -27.67 -17.18
C PRO A 240 -0.85 -27.81 -16.17
N VAL A 241 -0.57 -26.72 -15.41
CA VAL A 241 0.53 -26.63 -14.45
C VAL A 241 0.02 -26.45 -13.03
N THR A 242 0.77 -26.92 -12.05
CA THR A 242 0.57 -26.56 -10.63
C THR A 242 0.97 -25.12 -10.36
N LEU A 243 0.55 -24.56 -9.22
CA LEU A 243 0.98 -23.21 -8.83
C LEU A 243 2.51 -23.13 -8.66
N ASP A 244 3.14 -24.16 -8.12
CA ASP A 244 4.59 -24.18 -7.89
C ASP A 244 5.38 -24.23 -9.20
N GLU A 245 4.95 -25.04 -10.16
CA GLU A 245 5.53 -25.07 -11.52
C GLU A 245 5.37 -23.70 -12.20
N LEU A 246 4.20 -23.07 -12.06
CA LEU A 246 3.95 -21.75 -12.63
C LEU A 246 4.80 -20.67 -11.98
N VAL A 247 4.98 -20.68 -10.65
CA VAL A 247 5.86 -19.75 -9.95
C VAL A 247 7.29 -19.80 -10.50
N VAL A 248 7.83 -21.01 -10.68
CA VAL A 248 9.16 -21.22 -11.27
C VAL A 248 9.21 -20.68 -12.70
N SER A 249 8.21 -20.99 -13.53
CA SER A 249 8.14 -20.52 -14.92
C SER A 249 8.06 -18.99 -15.02
N VAL A 250 7.26 -18.35 -14.17
CA VAL A 250 7.13 -16.89 -14.10
C VAL A 250 8.43 -16.24 -13.65
N MET A 251 9.11 -16.81 -12.66
CA MET A 251 10.41 -16.31 -12.23
C MET A 251 11.44 -16.32 -13.37
N TYR A 252 11.53 -17.43 -14.11
CA TYR A 252 12.40 -17.54 -15.27
C TYR A 252 11.98 -16.59 -16.39
N GLY A 253 10.71 -16.60 -16.78
CA GLY A 253 10.19 -15.80 -17.89
C GLY A 253 10.35 -14.29 -17.68
N LEU A 254 10.13 -13.80 -16.46
CA LEU A 254 10.30 -12.40 -16.12
C LEU A 254 11.72 -12.05 -15.65
N GLY A 255 12.65 -13.00 -15.62
CA GLY A 255 14.02 -12.79 -15.14
C GLY A 255 14.07 -12.30 -13.68
N ILE A 256 13.21 -12.87 -12.82
CA ILE A 256 13.19 -12.59 -11.39
C ILE A 256 14.15 -13.55 -10.70
N ARG A 257 15.17 -13.02 -10.03
CA ARG A 257 16.17 -13.85 -9.36
C ARG A 257 15.63 -14.41 -8.04
N PHE A 258 15.88 -15.69 -7.82
CA PHE A 258 15.74 -16.33 -6.52
C PHE A 258 16.68 -15.63 -5.51
N ARG A 259 16.18 -15.26 -4.33
CA ARG A 259 17.01 -14.56 -3.31
C ARG A 259 17.00 -15.31 -1.99
N ASP A 260 15.89 -15.27 -1.27
CA ASP A 260 15.70 -15.93 0.03
C ASP A 260 14.26 -16.43 0.16
N GLU A 261 14.00 -17.31 1.12
CA GLU A 261 12.68 -17.92 1.29
C GLU A 261 11.56 -16.92 1.55
N THR A 262 11.82 -15.84 2.31
CA THR A 262 10.81 -14.82 2.62
C THR A 262 10.36 -14.11 1.34
N ARG A 263 11.32 -13.69 0.51
CA ARG A 263 11.06 -12.99 -0.74
C ARG A 263 10.41 -13.90 -1.79
N ASN A 264 10.76 -15.18 -1.78
CA ASN A 264 10.14 -16.18 -2.66
C ASN A 264 8.71 -16.48 -2.23
N GLY A 265 8.43 -16.56 -0.93
CA GLY A 265 7.08 -16.68 -0.39
C GLY A 265 6.21 -15.48 -0.77
N TYR A 266 6.77 -14.28 -0.71
CA TYR A 266 6.09 -13.06 -1.15
C TYR A 266 5.75 -13.10 -2.65
N LEU A 267 6.69 -13.53 -3.47
CA LEU A 267 6.49 -13.67 -4.91
C LEU A 267 5.45 -14.75 -5.24
N ARG A 268 5.52 -15.90 -4.57
CA ARG A 268 4.53 -16.98 -4.72
C ARG A 268 3.12 -16.47 -4.38
N ASN A 269 2.96 -15.73 -3.28
CA ASN A 269 1.68 -15.14 -2.92
C ASN A 269 1.20 -14.15 -4.01
N THR A 270 2.07 -13.27 -4.49
CA THR A 270 1.74 -12.31 -5.56
C THR A 270 1.28 -13.00 -6.85
N ILE A 271 1.93 -14.10 -7.24
CA ILE A 271 1.53 -14.90 -8.41
C ILE A 271 0.20 -15.62 -8.14
N SER A 272 0.01 -16.17 -6.94
CA SER A 272 -1.24 -16.81 -6.54
C SER A 272 -2.45 -15.87 -6.66
N GLN A 273 -2.32 -14.61 -6.25
CA GLN A 273 -3.38 -13.61 -6.39
C GLN A 273 -3.73 -13.33 -7.87
N ARG A 274 -2.71 -13.30 -8.74
CA ARG A 274 -2.93 -13.14 -10.19
C ARG A 274 -3.60 -14.35 -10.82
N VAL A 275 -3.18 -15.57 -10.44
CA VAL A 275 -3.83 -16.81 -10.87
C VAL A 275 -5.29 -16.85 -10.42
N ARG A 276 -5.57 -16.46 -9.17
CA ARG A 276 -6.94 -16.34 -8.67
C ARG A 276 -7.76 -15.40 -9.54
N TYR A 277 -7.27 -14.19 -9.81
CA TYR A 277 -7.95 -13.22 -10.67
C TYR A 277 -8.18 -13.74 -12.10
N LEU A 278 -7.20 -14.44 -12.69
CA LEU A 278 -7.33 -15.02 -14.02
C LEU A 278 -8.38 -16.16 -14.06
N VAL A 279 -8.50 -16.91 -12.97
CA VAL A 279 -9.57 -17.94 -12.84
C VAL A 279 -10.94 -17.26 -12.66
N GLU A 280 -11.06 -16.27 -11.80
CA GLU A 280 -12.30 -15.52 -11.54
C GLU A 280 -12.81 -14.81 -12.79
N THR A 281 -11.91 -14.36 -13.67
CA THR A 281 -12.24 -13.72 -14.95
C THR A 281 -12.38 -14.70 -16.12
N GLY A 282 -12.29 -16.02 -15.87
CA GLY A 282 -12.46 -17.06 -16.89
C GLY A 282 -11.30 -17.15 -17.90
N ARG A 283 -10.16 -16.53 -17.61
CA ARG A 283 -8.95 -16.59 -18.45
C ARG A 283 -8.08 -17.83 -18.15
N LEU A 284 -8.26 -18.45 -17.00
CA LEU A 284 -7.70 -19.74 -16.60
C LEU A 284 -8.80 -20.63 -16.05
N CYS A 285 -8.63 -21.94 -16.24
CA CYS A 285 -9.44 -22.96 -15.63
C CYS A 285 -8.67 -23.65 -14.49
N LYS A 286 -9.39 -23.98 -13.39
CA LYS A 286 -8.87 -24.79 -12.30
C LYS A 286 -9.24 -26.23 -12.54
N ILE A 287 -8.25 -27.08 -12.72
CA ILE A 287 -8.40 -28.49 -13.07
C ILE A 287 -7.97 -29.33 -11.86
N LYS A 288 -8.77 -30.31 -11.48
CA LYS A 288 -8.43 -31.25 -10.42
C LYS A 288 -8.02 -32.58 -11.09
N SER A 289 -6.74 -32.95 -10.98
CA SER A 289 -6.17 -34.17 -11.52
C SER A 289 -5.27 -34.84 -10.51
N ASP A 290 -5.44 -36.15 -10.27
CA ASP A 290 -4.61 -37.00 -9.40
C ASP A 290 -4.40 -36.42 -7.98
N GLY A 291 -5.42 -35.73 -7.44
CA GLY A 291 -5.37 -35.13 -6.12
C GLY A 291 -4.70 -33.72 -6.07
N GLU A 292 -4.16 -33.28 -7.18
CA GLU A 292 -3.53 -31.95 -7.31
C GLU A 292 -4.45 -30.94 -8.02
N ILE A 293 -4.20 -29.66 -7.73
CA ILE A 293 -4.83 -28.55 -8.44
C ILE A 293 -3.87 -28.05 -9.51
N ARG A 294 -4.33 -28.07 -10.76
CA ARG A 294 -3.62 -27.54 -11.91
C ARG A 294 -4.41 -26.39 -12.55
N TYR A 295 -3.71 -25.53 -13.23
CA TYR A 295 -4.26 -24.38 -13.95
C TYR A 295 -3.94 -24.52 -15.43
N GLY A 296 -4.99 -24.37 -16.27
CA GLY A 296 -4.89 -24.44 -17.73
C GLY A 296 -5.72 -23.33 -18.37
N ARG A 297 -5.51 -23.13 -19.67
CA ARG A 297 -6.33 -22.22 -20.48
C ARG A 297 -7.64 -22.85 -20.87
#